data_4b0af2c100c40d276b83c62bce637fa9
#
_entry.id   4b0af2c100c40d276b83c62bce637fa9
#
_cell.length_a   1.000
_cell.length_b   1.000
_cell.length_c   1.000
_cell.angle_alpha   90.00
_cell.angle_beta   90.00
_cell.angle_gamma   90.00
#
_symmetry.space_group_name_H-M   'P 1'
#
loop_
_entity.id
_entity.type
_entity.pdbx_description
1 polymer ?
#
loop_
_entity_poly.entity_id
_entity_poly.type
_entity_poly.pdbx_seq_one_letter_code
_entity_poly.pdbx_strand_id
1 'polypeptide(L)'
;MGAIELTIALHSILNLPDDKIVWDTGHQAYPHKILTGRKDKMHLMRKLNGIAAFPSITESAYDAMSVGHSSTSISAALGMNEANLSKDNKKNVFAVIGDGAMTAGIAFEAMMHAGHLDNNLKIILNDNDMSISKNKGGLSDYLAKIWASKSYKKLKSSGKSVLSKLPYACLLYTSDAADERNS
;
A
#
# COMPACT_ATOMS: atom_id res chain seq x y z
N MET A 1 -7.12 -2.56 10.90
CA MET A 1 -5.78 -2.98 10.44
C MET A 1 -5.87 -3.62 9.04
N GLY A 2 -6.20 -2.90 7.98
CA GLY A 2 -6.41 -3.41 6.62
C GLY A 2 -5.17 -4.00 5.90
N ALA A 3 -4.01 -4.08 6.55
CA ALA A 3 -2.79 -4.57 5.90
C ALA A 3 -2.80 -6.08 5.63
N ILE A 4 -3.50 -6.88 6.42
CA ILE A 4 -3.55 -8.34 6.25
C ILE A 4 -4.39 -8.68 5.02
N GLU A 5 -5.61 -8.19 4.97
CA GLU A 5 -6.56 -8.42 3.89
C GLU A 5 -6.02 -7.87 2.56
N LEU A 6 -5.45 -6.67 2.60
CA LEU A 6 -4.79 -6.06 1.45
C LEU A 6 -3.63 -6.92 0.94
N THR A 7 -2.78 -7.43 1.84
CA THR A 7 -1.66 -8.28 1.46
C THR A 7 -2.13 -9.57 0.81
N ILE A 8 -3.14 -10.24 1.40
CA ILE A 8 -3.71 -11.46 0.83
C ILE A 8 -4.29 -11.19 -0.56
N ALA A 9 -5.05 -10.12 -0.71
CA ALA A 9 -5.63 -9.74 -2.00
C ALA A 9 -4.55 -9.48 -3.06
N LEU A 10 -3.50 -8.72 -2.73
CA LEU A 10 -2.40 -8.46 -3.67
C LEU A 10 -1.67 -9.75 -4.05
N HIS A 11 -1.36 -10.62 -3.08
CA HIS A 11 -0.71 -11.90 -3.36
C HIS A 11 -1.57 -12.87 -4.18
N SER A 12 -2.89 -12.72 -4.15
CA SER A 12 -3.79 -13.57 -4.93
C SER A 12 -3.88 -13.18 -6.41
N ILE A 13 -3.57 -11.93 -6.75
CA ILE A 13 -3.70 -11.39 -8.11
C ILE A 13 -2.36 -11.12 -8.80
N LEU A 14 -1.27 -11.01 -8.05
CA LEU A 14 0.05 -10.68 -8.58
C LEU A 14 0.93 -11.92 -8.74
N ASN A 15 1.69 -11.95 -9.80
CA ASN A 15 2.71 -12.98 -10.03
C ASN A 15 4.04 -12.57 -9.39
N LEU A 16 4.15 -12.70 -8.06
CA LEU A 16 5.38 -12.38 -7.33
C LEU A 16 6.43 -13.50 -7.47
N PRO A 17 7.71 -13.20 -7.57
CA PRO A 17 8.36 -11.90 -7.47
C PRO A 17 8.51 -11.13 -8.78
N ASP A 18 7.91 -11.58 -9.88
CA ASP A 18 7.98 -10.88 -11.16
C ASP A 18 7.29 -9.52 -11.09
N ASP A 19 6.02 -9.48 -10.71
CA ASP A 19 5.37 -8.25 -10.27
C ASP A 19 6.01 -7.78 -8.97
N LYS A 20 5.94 -6.48 -8.67
CA LYS A 20 6.60 -5.88 -7.50
C LYS A 20 5.59 -5.20 -6.59
N ILE A 21 5.74 -5.41 -5.28
CA ILE A 21 5.06 -4.62 -4.25
C ILE A 21 6.13 -3.87 -3.47
N VAL A 22 6.05 -2.55 -3.47
CA VAL A 22 6.89 -1.67 -2.67
C VAL A 22 6.09 -1.21 -1.45
N TRP A 23 6.45 -1.73 -0.29
CA TRP A 23 5.81 -1.40 0.97
C TRP A 23 6.40 -0.12 1.56
N ASP A 24 5.55 0.88 1.83
CA ASP A 24 5.98 2.05 2.58
C ASP A 24 5.91 1.74 4.06
N THR A 25 7.01 1.96 4.72
CA THR A 25 7.26 1.64 6.13
C THR A 25 6.98 0.17 6.45
N GLY A 26 7.97 -0.54 6.87
CA GLY A 26 7.96 -2.01 6.96
C GLY A 26 6.95 -2.65 7.91
N HIS A 27 6.26 -1.87 8.78
CA HIS A 27 5.24 -2.40 9.69
C HIS A 27 4.03 -3.00 8.96
N GLN A 28 3.75 -2.58 7.73
CA GLN A 28 2.69 -3.14 6.88
C GLN A 28 3.09 -4.45 6.20
N ALA A 29 4.39 -4.77 6.16
CA ALA A 29 4.92 -5.90 5.38
C ALA A 29 5.01 -7.22 6.16
N TYR A 30 4.56 -7.31 7.39
CA TYR A 30 4.62 -8.56 8.16
C TYR A 30 3.80 -9.70 7.53
N PRO A 31 2.56 -9.48 7.07
CA PRO A 31 1.83 -10.51 6.33
C PRO A 31 2.55 -10.93 5.06
N HIS A 32 3.16 -10.00 4.33
CA HIS A 32 3.99 -10.29 3.16
C HIS A 32 5.17 -11.20 3.51
N LYS A 33 5.88 -10.94 4.60
CA LYS A 33 6.97 -11.82 5.07
C LYS A 33 6.47 -13.24 5.39
N ILE A 34 5.31 -13.35 6.01
CA ILE A 34 4.70 -14.65 6.34
C ILE A 34 4.38 -15.43 5.05
N LEU A 35 3.70 -14.79 4.09
CA LEU A 35 3.29 -15.41 2.84
C LEU A 35 4.48 -15.76 1.92
N THR A 36 5.62 -15.10 2.10
CA THR A 36 6.86 -15.32 1.32
C THR A 36 7.88 -16.22 2.03
N GLY A 37 7.40 -17.14 2.88
CA GLY A 37 8.21 -18.24 3.44
C GLY A 37 8.99 -17.89 4.70
N ARG A 38 8.72 -16.75 5.35
CA ARG A 38 9.43 -16.33 6.57
C ARG A 38 8.62 -16.53 7.85
N LYS A 39 7.48 -17.25 7.78
CA LYS A 39 6.57 -17.49 8.91
C LYS A 39 7.32 -18.03 10.13
N ASP A 40 8.11 -19.07 9.97
CA ASP A 40 8.78 -19.75 11.07
C ASP A 40 9.92 -18.92 11.69
N LYS A 41 10.38 -17.89 10.98
CA LYS A 41 11.44 -16.98 11.42
C LYS A 41 10.91 -15.69 12.06
N MET A 42 9.59 -15.47 12.10
CA MET A 42 9.01 -14.22 12.63
C MET A 42 9.37 -13.96 14.10
N HIS A 43 9.54 -15.00 14.91
CA HIS A 43 9.99 -14.89 16.31
C HIS A 43 11.46 -14.43 16.47
N LEU A 44 12.24 -14.48 15.39
CA LEU A 44 13.64 -14.00 15.33
C LEU A 44 13.74 -12.58 14.76
N MET A 45 12.63 -11.92 14.51
CA MET A 45 12.65 -10.55 13.97
C MET A 45 13.45 -9.60 14.86
N ARG A 46 14.33 -8.80 14.25
CA ARG A 46 15.24 -7.84 14.93
C ARG A 46 16.25 -8.48 15.86
N LYS A 47 16.43 -9.79 15.82
CA LYS A 47 17.48 -10.47 16.59
C LYS A 47 18.73 -10.68 15.75
N LEU A 48 19.86 -10.87 16.40
CA LEU A 48 21.10 -11.25 15.73
C LEU A 48 20.87 -12.56 14.96
N ASN A 49 21.31 -12.61 13.70
CA ASN A 49 21.07 -13.72 12.77
C ASN A 49 19.58 -14.04 12.50
N GLY A 50 18.68 -13.14 12.87
CA GLY A 50 17.26 -13.23 12.56
C GLY A 50 16.88 -12.51 11.28
N ILE A 51 15.58 -12.29 11.10
CA ILE A 51 15.05 -11.54 9.95
C ILE A 51 14.99 -10.04 10.23
N ALA A 52 15.14 -9.24 9.18
CA ALA A 52 15.02 -7.80 9.23
C ALA A 52 13.60 -7.38 9.67
N ALA A 53 13.50 -6.26 10.38
CA ALA A 53 12.21 -5.70 10.79
C ALA A 53 11.35 -5.27 9.59
N PHE A 54 12.01 -4.81 8.54
CA PHE A 54 11.41 -4.28 7.33
C PHE A 54 11.79 -5.13 6.11
N PRO A 55 11.14 -4.96 4.94
CA PRO A 55 11.57 -5.60 3.72
C PRO A 55 13.05 -5.35 3.42
N SER A 56 13.72 -6.36 2.93
CA SER A 56 15.14 -6.29 2.57
C SER A 56 15.46 -7.17 1.37
N ILE A 57 16.02 -6.58 0.33
CA ILE A 57 16.39 -7.29 -0.90
C ILE A 57 17.43 -8.38 -0.67
N THR A 58 18.19 -8.28 0.42
CA THR A 58 19.20 -9.31 0.80
C THR A 58 18.56 -10.48 1.54
N GLU A 59 17.31 -10.34 2.00
CA GLU A 59 16.59 -11.36 2.76
C GLU A 59 15.70 -12.21 1.86
N SER A 60 15.07 -11.61 0.87
CA SER A 60 14.10 -12.29 0.01
C SER A 60 14.01 -11.66 -1.37
N ALA A 61 13.92 -12.48 -2.41
CA ALA A 61 13.63 -12.03 -3.78
C ALA A 61 12.24 -11.38 -3.92
N TYR A 62 11.34 -11.64 -2.98
CA TYR A 62 10.00 -11.03 -2.93
C TYR A 62 10.00 -9.60 -2.41
N ASP A 63 11.06 -9.18 -1.72
CA ASP A 63 11.21 -7.83 -1.21
C ASP A 63 11.79 -6.94 -2.33
N ALA A 64 10.93 -6.15 -2.97
CA ALA A 64 11.29 -5.33 -4.12
C ALA A 64 12.32 -4.23 -3.79
N MET A 65 12.37 -3.80 -2.51
CA MET A 65 13.26 -2.74 -2.03
C MET A 65 13.60 -2.99 -0.56
N SER A 66 14.82 -2.61 -0.15
CA SER A 66 15.15 -2.50 1.27
C SER A 66 14.55 -1.21 1.83
N VAL A 67 13.68 -1.34 2.81
CA VAL A 67 12.92 -0.23 3.39
C VAL A 67 13.53 0.19 4.72
N GLY A 68 13.63 1.49 4.94
CA GLY A 68 14.09 2.09 6.20
C GLY A 68 13.34 3.38 6.50
N HIS A 69 13.43 4.35 5.61
CA HIS A 69 12.72 5.62 5.72
C HIS A 69 11.30 5.50 5.15
N SER A 70 10.33 6.16 5.80
CA SER A 70 8.96 6.27 5.28
C SER A 70 8.89 7.16 4.04
N SER A 71 7.78 7.08 3.32
CA SER A 71 7.42 7.98 2.21
C SER A 71 8.22 7.80 0.92
N THR A 72 9.03 6.75 0.83
CA THR A 72 9.91 6.49 -0.32
C THR A 72 9.33 5.51 -1.34
N SER A 73 8.21 4.86 -1.01
CA SER A 73 7.63 3.78 -1.83
C SER A 73 7.22 4.24 -3.22
N ILE A 74 6.59 5.40 -3.34
CA ILE A 74 6.10 5.92 -4.63
C ILE A 74 7.27 6.22 -5.56
N SER A 75 8.32 6.90 -5.07
CA SER A 75 9.52 7.21 -5.87
C SER A 75 10.21 5.93 -6.37
N ALA A 76 10.39 4.96 -5.47
CA ALA A 76 11.02 3.69 -5.83
C ALA A 76 10.18 2.89 -6.83
N ALA A 77 8.88 2.80 -6.59
CA ALA A 77 7.96 2.09 -7.49
C ALA A 77 7.86 2.77 -8.85
N LEU A 78 7.90 4.11 -8.91
CA LEU A 78 7.93 4.86 -10.16
C LEU A 78 9.18 4.51 -10.97
N GLY A 79 10.37 4.52 -10.36
CA GLY A 79 11.60 4.14 -11.04
C GLY A 79 11.60 2.69 -11.55
N MET A 80 11.04 1.75 -10.77
CA MET A 80 10.88 0.35 -11.20
C MET A 80 9.91 0.25 -12.37
N ASN A 81 8.82 1.00 -12.35
CA ASN A 81 7.83 0.99 -13.43
C ASN A 81 8.40 1.58 -14.73
N GLU A 82 9.13 2.68 -14.66
CA GLU A 82 9.83 3.28 -15.81
C GLU A 82 10.87 2.32 -16.41
N ALA A 83 11.62 1.60 -15.55
CA ALA A 83 12.56 0.58 -16.00
C ALA A 83 11.86 -0.60 -16.70
N ASN A 84 10.64 -0.96 -16.30
CA ASN A 84 9.85 -1.97 -16.98
C ASN A 84 9.38 -1.48 -18.35
N LEU A 85 8.87 -0.26 -18.46
CA LEU A 85 8.43 0.35 -19.72
C LEU A 85 9.59 0.43 -20.72
N SER A 86 10.77 0.88 -20.29
CA SER A 86 11.94 1.00 -21.16
C SER A 86 12.42 -0.34 -21.73
N LYS A 87 12.04 -1.46 -21.12
CA LYS A 87 12.39 -2.83 -21.55
C LYS A 87 11.22 -3.57 -22.20
N ASP A 88 10.12 -2.89 -22.51
CA ASP A 88 8.85 -3.50 -22.95
C ASP A 88 8.39 -4.66 -22.05
N ASN A 89 8.62 -4.50 -20.75
CA ASN A 89 8.30 -5.51 -19.76
C ASN A 89 6.95 -5.18 -19.10
N LYS A 90 5.95 -6.03 -19.32
CA LYS A 90 4.57 -5.83 -18.82
C LYS A 90 4.36 -6.19 -17.35
N LYS A 91 5.40 -6.20 -16.53
CA LYS A 91 5.30 -6.48 -15.11
C LYS A 91 4.65 -5.32 -14.36
N ASN A 92 3.83 -5.66 -13.39
CA ASN A 92 3.14 -4.66 -12.57
C ASN A 92 4.01 -4.20 -11.40
N VAL A 93 3.88 -2.92 -11.05
CA VAL A 93 4.49 -2.35 -9.85
C VAL A 93 3.43 -1.66 -9.01
N PHE A 94 3.36 -2.03 -7.74
CA PHE A 94 2.45 -1.47 -6.76
C PHE A 94 3.23 -0.78 -5.65
N ALA A 95 2.88 0.46 -5.32
CA ALA A 95 3.31 1.13 -4.10
C ALA A 95 2.18 1.09 -3.07
N VAL A 96 2.46 0.56 -1.87
CA VAL A 96 1.51 0.57 -0.75
C VAL A 96 2.02 1.56 0.27
N ILE A 97 1.27 2.63 0.49
CA ILE A 97 1.64 3.74 1.38
C ILE A 97 0.53 4.03 2.38
N GLY A 98 0.90 4.35 3.62
CA GLY A 98 -0.05 4.80 4.64
C GLY A 98 -0.32 6.30 4.55
N ASP A 99 -1.44 6.73 5.15
CA ASP A 99 -1.87 8.13 5.22
C ASP A 99 -0.80 9.05 5.84
N GLY A 100 -0.18 8.64 6.94
CA GLY A 100 0.88 9.39 7.59
C GLY A 100 2.13 9.56 6.69
N ALA A 101 2.51 8.53 5.93
CA ALA A 101 3.64 8.58 5.01
C ALA A 101 3.36 9.46 3.78
N MET A 102 2.10 9.62 3.39
CA MET A 102 1.68 10.51 2.30
C MET A 102 1.88 12.00 2.60
N THR A 103 2.06 12.38 3.86
CA THR A 103 2.24 13.79 4.25
C THR A 103 3.64 14.34 3.99
N ALA A 104 4.61 13.50 3.68
CA ALA A 104 5.99 13.91 3.41
C ALA A 104 6.15 14.47 1.99
N GLY A 105 7.01 15.50 1.85
CA GLY A 105 7.28 16.16 0.57
C GLY A 105 7.70 15.20 -0.53
N ILE A 106 8.58 14.24 -0.21
CA ILE A 106 9.08 13.26 -1.18
C ILE A 106 7.94 12.39 -1.79
N ALA A 107 6.92 12.04 -1.00
CA ALA A 107 5.75 11.31 -1.51
C ALA A 107 4.95 12.20 -2.47
N PHE A 108 4.76 13.48 -2.13
CA PHE A 108 4.06 14.44 -2.95
C PHE A 108 4.79 14.70 -4.27
N GLU A 109 6.10 14.92 -4.23
CA GLU A 109 6.94 15.13 -5.41
C GLU A 109 6.86 13.91 -6.36
N ALA A 110 6.94 12.70 -5.79
CA ALA A 110 6.82 11.47 -6.57
C ALA A 110 5.45 11.32 -7.23
N MET A 111 4.37 11.66 -6.52
CA MET A 111 3.01 11.65 -7.10
C MET A 111 2.85 12.68 -8.21
N MET A 112 3.37 13.89 -8.03
CA MET A 112 3.35 14.92 -9.07
C MET A 112 4.08 14.45 -10.32
N HIS A 113 5.25 13.83 -10.15
CA HIS A 113 6.01 13.26 -11.27
C HIS A 113 5.27 12.09 -11.92
N ALA A 114 4.74 11.15 -11.15
CA ALA A 114 3.95 10.03 -11.66
C ALA A 114 2.70 10.49 -12.44
N GLY A 115 2.05 11.55 -11.98
CA GLY A 115 0.89 12.14 -12.67
C GLY A 115 1.23 12.84 -13.98
N HIS A 116 2.49 13.22 -14.20
CA HIS A 116 2.97 13.78 -15.47
C HIS A 116 3.35 12.69 -16.48
N LEU A 117 3.81 11.55 -15.99
CA LEU A 117 4.20 10.43 -16.84
C LEU A 117 2.97 9.57 -17.19
N ASP A 118 2.87 9.19 -18.46
CA ASP A 118 1.87 8.21 -18.91
C ASP A 118 2.33 6.79 -18.57
N ASN A 119 2.27 6.45 -17.31
CA ASN A 119 2.73 5.16 -16.81
C ASN A 119 1.63 4.40 -16.05
N ASN A 120 1.84 3.11 -15.86
CA ASN A 120 0.89 2.20 -15.24
C ASN A 120 1.23 1.93 -13.76
N LEU A 121 1.85 2.87 -13.05
CA LEU A 121 2.11 2.76 -11.63
C LEU A 121 0.80 2.71 -10.83
N LYS A 122 0.70 1.75 -9.94
CA LYS A 122 -0.46 1.57 -9.07
C LYS A 122 -0.07 1.97 -7.64
N ILE A 123 -0.75 3.00 -7.12
CA ILE A 123 -0.53 3.50 -5.76
C ILE A 123 -1.76 3.13 -4.92
N ILE A 124 -1.52 2.42 -3.83
CA ILE A 124 -2.55 2.02 -2.87
C ILE A 124 -2.34 2.81 -1.58
N LEU A 125 -3.28 3.68 -1.28
CA LEU A 125 -3.33 4.36 0.01
C LEU A 125 -4.04 3.46 1.02
N ASN A 126 -3.29 2.98 2.01
CA ASN A 126 -3.83 2.22 3.14
C ASN A 126 -4.06 3.19 4.30
N ASP A 127 -5.25 3.76 4.34
CA ASP A 127 -5.67 4.67 5.40
C ASP A 127 -6.49 3.91 6.46
N ASN A 128 -5.95 3.85 7.66
CA ASN A 128 -6.57 3.19 8.81
C ASN A 128 -7.02 4.19 9.88
N ASP A 129 -6.97 5.48 9.57
CA ASP A 129 -7.24 6.58 10.51
C ASP A 129 -6.41 6.47 11.83
N MET A 130 -5.29 5.75 11.76
CA MET A 130 -4.40 5.41 12.88
C MET A 130 -2.99 5.89 12.57
N SER A 131 -2.69 7.12 12.95
CA SER A 131 -1.32 7.63 13.00
C SER A 131 -0.86 7.80 14.45
N ILE A 132 0.47 7.83 14.68
CA ILE A 132 1.09 8.05 16.00
C ILE A 132 0.68 9.40 16.58
N SER A 133 0.39 10.38 15.72
CA SER A 133 -0.22 11.67 16.05
C SER A 133 -1.24 12.02 14.99
N LYS A 134 -2.24 12.86 15.32
CA LYS A 134 -3.20 13.33 14.32
C LYS A 134 -2.46 13.98 13.15
N ASN A 135 -2.72 13.49 11.95
CA ASN A 135 -2.17 14.06 10.73
C ASN A 135 -2.59 15.54 10.63
N LYS A 136 -1.59 16.43 10.64
CA LYS A 136 -1.80 17.86 10.45
C LYS A 136 -1.15 18.27 9.14
N GLY A 137 -1.94 18.80 8.22
CA GLY A 137 -1.39 19.31 6.97
C GLY A 137 -2.45 19.53 5.90
N GLY A 138 -2.17 20.45 4.98
CA GLY A 138 -3.12 20.80 3.91
C GLY A 138 -3.50 19.65 2.99
N LEU A 139 -2.63 18.64 2.82
CA LEU A 139 -2.93 17.44 2.04
C LEU A 139 -3.95 16.56 2.75
N SER A 140 -3.81 16.35 4.06
CA SER A 140 -4.79 15.61 4.87
C SER A 140 -6.16 16.27 4.82
N ASP A 141 -6.21 17.60 4.98
CA ASP A 141 -7.45 18.38 4.88
C ASP A 141 -8.04 18.33 3.46
N TYR A 142 -7.20 18.30 2.44
CA TYR A 142 -7.64 18.19 1.05
C TYR A 142 -8.24 16.81 0.75
N LEU A 143 -7.58 15.73 1.17
CA LEU A 143 -8.11 14.36 1.04
C LEU A 143 -9.41 14.19 1.82
N ALA A 144 -9.48 14.71 3.05
CA ALA A 144 -10.71 14.70 3.84
C ALA A 144 -11.86 15.42 3.12
N LYS A 145 -11.59 16.56 2.47
CA LYS A 145 -12.60 17.29 1.65
C LYS A 145 -13.05 16.48 0.43
N ILE A 146 -12.14 15.77 -0.25
CA ILE A 146 -12.48 14.88 -1.36
C ILE A 146 -13.40 13.76 -0.87
N TRP A 147 -13.07 13.11 0.24
CA TRP A 147 -13.87 12.01 0.81
C TRP A 147 -15.22 12.47 1.35
N ALA A 148 -15.28 13.68 1.90
CA ALA A 148 -16.53 14.30 2.33
C ALA A 148 -17.41 14.75 1.16
N SER A 149 -16.87 14.83 -0.06
CA SER A 149 -17.59 15.33 -1.22
C SER A 149 -18.80 14.47 -1.59
N LYS A 150 -19.89 15.13 -2.02
CA LYS A 150 -21.12 14.43 -2.46
C LYS A 150 -20.86 13.47 -3.63
N SER A 151 -19.93 13.82 -4.53
CA SER A 151 -19.54 13.01 -5.68
C SER A 151 -18.88 11.70 -5.26
N TYR A 152 -17.95 11.76 -4.28
CA TYR A 152 -17.30 10.56 -3.74
C TYR A 152 -18.29 9.66 -3.00
N LYS A 153 -19.15 10.24 -2.15
CA LYS A 153 -20.20 9.48 -1.45
C LYS A 153 -21.15 8.78 -2.42
N LYS A 154 -21.52 9.45 -3.52
CA LYS A 154 -22.36 8.86 -4.58
C LYS A 154 -21.65 7.74 -5.30
N LEU A 155 -20.35 7.90 -5.62
CA LEU A 155 -19.54 6.86 -6.25
C LEU A 155 -19.38 5.64 -5.32
N LYS A 156 -19.10 5.87 -4.02
CA LYS A 156 -19.00 4.82 -3.00
C LYS A 156 -20.32 4.04 -2.86
N SER A 157 -21.44 4.73 -2.83
CA SER A 157 -22.78 4.09 -2.72
C SER A 157 -23.14 3.28 -3.98
N SER A 158 -22.85 3.81 -5.16
CA SER A 158 -23.07 3.10 -6.43
C SER A 158 -22.15 1.89 -6.56
N GLY A 159 -20.88 2.01 -6.15
CA GLY A 159 -19.91 0.90 -6.10
C GLY A 159 -20.36 -0.22 -5.15
N LYS A 160 -20.84 0.13 -3.94
CA LYS A 160 -21.40 -0.84 -2.99
C LYS A 160 -22.61 -1.60 -3.58
N SER A 161 -23.49 -0.93 -4.29
CA SER A 161 -24.68 -1.56 -4.93
C SER A 161 -24.28 -2.55 -6.03
N VAL A 162 -23.20 -2.32 -6.75
CA VAL A 162 -22.69 -3.23 -7.78
C VAL A 162 -21.95 -4.42 -7.13
N LEU A 163 -21.12 -4.14 -6.13
CA LEU A 163 -20.34 -5.17 -5.45
C LEU A 163 -21.17 -6.10 -4.55
N SER A 164 -22.27 -5.61 -3.95
CA SER A 164 -23.17 -6.46 -3.15
C SER A 164 -23.84 -7.59 -3.97
N LYS A 165 -23.75 -7.51 -5.29
CA LYS A 165 -24.25 -8.54 -6.22
C LYS A 165 -23.19 -9.57 -6.60
N LEU A 166 -21.95 -9.44 -6.12
CA LEU A 166 -20.85 -10.37 -6.39
C LEU A 166 -20.61 -11.28 -5.17
N PRO A 167 -20.30 -12.59 -5.36
CA PRO A 167 -20.17 -13.56 -4.28
C PRO A 167 -18.99 -13.34 -3.34
N TYR A 168 -18.14 -12.35 -3.58
CA TYR A 168 -16.96 -11.99 -2.77
C TYR A 168 -17.06 -10.60 -2.11
N ALA A 169 -18.27 -10.10 -1.88
CA ALA A 169 -18.52 -8.77 -1.27
C ALA A 169 -18.00 -8.62 0.18
N CYS A 170 -17.52 -9.68 0.80
CA CYS A 170 -17.02 -9.68 2.18
C CYS A 170 -15.76 -8.80 2.39
N LEU A 171 -14.96 -8.59 1.35
CA LEU A 171 -13.70 -7.82 1.42
C LEU A 171 -13.89 -6.30 1.58
N LEU A 172 -15.07 -5.76 1.26
CA LEU A 172 -15.36 -4.33 1.38
C LEU A 172 -16.01 -3.93 2.71
N TYR A 173 -16.36 -4.91 3.55
CA TYR A 173 -17.07 -4.67 4.81
C TYR A 173 -16.14 -4.25 5.96
N THR A 174 -14.83 -4.43 5.83
CA THR A 174 -13.87 -4.19 6.91
C THR A 174 -13.59 -2.71 7.18
N SER A 175 -13.84 -1.80 6.23
CA SER A 175 -13.66 -0.36 6.45
C SER A 175 -14.84 0.30 7.18
N ASP A 176 -16.06 -0.26 7.11
CA ASP A 176 -17.24 0.32 7.76
C ASP A 176 -17.38 -0.11 9.23
N ALA A 177 -16.81 -1.24 9.63
CA ALA A 177 -16.88 -1.70 11.02
C ALA A 177 -16.08 -0.84 12.02
N ALA A 178 -15.17 0.01 11.51
CA ALA A 178 -14.44 0.96 12.33
C ALA A 178 -15.22 2.27 12.57
N ASP A 179 -16.07 2.66 11.62
CA ASP A 179 -16.89 3.90 11.71
C ASP A 179 -18.08 3.76 12.68
N GLU A 180 -18.62 2.55 12.86
CA GLU A 180 -19.78 2.33 13.75
C GLU A 180 -19.42 2.32 15.25
N ARG A 181 -18.12 2.29 15.62
CA ARG A 181 -17.72 2.33 17.04
C ARG A 181 -17.53 3.73 17.61
N ASN A 182 -17.65 4.78 16.80
CA ASN A 182 -17.46 6.17 17.21
C ASN A 182 -18.74 7.03 17.11
N SER A 183 -19.93 6.42 17.00
CA SER A 183 -21.23 7.09 17.06
C SER A 183 -21.94 6.83 18.39
#